data_e76d31a2a8e746d66aa2b375a6a8b782
#
_entry.id   e76d31a2a8e746d66aa2b375a6a8b782
#
_cell.length_a   1.000
_cell.length_b   1.000
_cell.length_c   1.000
_cell.angle_alpha   90.00
_cell.angle_beta   90.00
_cell.angle_gamma   90.00
#
_symmetry.space_group_name_H-M   'P 1'
#
loop_
_entity.id
_entity.type
_entity.pdbx_description
1 polymer ?
#
loop_
_entity_poly.entity_id
_entity_poly.type
_entity_poly.pdbx_seq_one_letter_code
_entity_poly.pdbx_strand_id
1 'polypeptide(L)'
;MMTAVMVDSNVLLDLMTEDARWLSWSAEAVENAADRFRLVINPVIYAEVSIRYSRIEDLEAALPKAMLDREAIPYEATFLAGKCFLVYRQRGGTKRSPLPDFFIGAHAAVAGYRLLTRDAARYRSYFPRLSLIAPD
;
A
#
# COMPACT_ATOMS: atom_id res chain seq x y z
N MET A 1 -9.23 11.36 -13.22
CA MET A 1 -10.08 11.24 -12.03
C MET A 1 -9.70 10.02 -11.22
N MET A 2 -9.55 10.18 -9.93
CA MET A 2 -9.24 9.06 -9.05
C MET A 2 -10.49 8.26 -8.79
N THR A 3 -10.41 6.95 -9.04
CA THR A 3 -11.55 6.05 -8.90
C THR A 3 -11.41 5.11 -7.70
N ALA A 4 -10.21 5.02 -7.11
CA ALA A 4 -9.95 4.11 -6.01
C ALA A 4 -8.85 4.64 -5.09
N VAL A 5 -8.82 4.07 -3.89
CA VAL A 5 -7.77 4.29 -2.91
C VAL A 5 -7.07 2.95 -2.68
N MET A 6 -5.76 2.91 -2.88
CA MET A 6 -4.95 1.73 -2.53
C MET A 6 -4.59 1.81 -1.05
N VAL A 7 -4.80 0.72 -0.32
CA VAL A 7 -4.57 0.66 1.12
C VAL A 7 -3.27 -0.08 1.41
N ASP A 8 -2.30 0.63 1.97
CA ASP A 8 -0.99 0.07 2.27
C ASP A 8 -1.09 -0.99 3.40
N SER A 9 -0.15 -1.91 3.40
CA SER A 9 -0.11 -3.00 4.36
C SER A 9 -0.07 -2.53 5.81
N ASN A 10 0.63 -1.44 6.11
CA ASN A 10 0.71 -0.93 7.48
C ASN A 10 -0.66 -0.55 8.04
N VAL A 11 -1.53 0.02 7.21
CA VAL A 11 -2.89 0.39 7.61
C VAL A 11 -3.73 -0.86 7.86
N LEU A 12 -3.64 -1.85 6.98
CA LEU A 12 -4.36 -3.12 7.16
C LEU A 12 -3.90 -3.85 8.42
N LEU A 13 -2.59 -3.89 8.66
CA LEU A 13 -2.05 -4.53 9.86
C LEU A 13 -2.49 -3.82 11.14
N ASP A 14 -2.59 -2.50 11.13
CA ASP A 14 -3.12 -1.76 12.28
C ASP A 14 -4.53 -2.23 12.64
N LEU A 15 -5.38 -2.44 11.61
CA LEU A 15 -6.75 -2.92 11.82
C LEU A 15 -6.78 -4.37 12.29
N MET A 16 -5.99 -5.23 11.63
CA MET A 16 -6.03 -6.67 11.84
C MET A 16 -5.41 -7.08 13.18
N THR A 17 -4.41 -6.33 13.65
CA THR A 17 -3.73 -6.60 14.93
C THR A 17 -4.20 -5.67 16.06
N GLU A 18 -5.13 -4.77 15.76
CA GLU A 18 -5.63 -3.79 16.72
C GLU A 18 -4.49 -3.02 17.39
N ASP A 19 -3.60 -2.45 16.57
CA ASP A 19 -2.43 -1.73 17.03
C ASP A 19 -2.79 -0.64 18.02
N ALA A 20 -2.18 -0.67 19.20
CA ALA A 20 -2.54 0.23 20.30
C ALA A 20 -2.34 1.72 19.96
N ARG A 21 -1.38 2.03 19.10
CA ARG A 21 -1.06 3.42 18.73
C ARG A 21 -1.86 3.91 17.53
N TRP A 22 -2.06 3.04 16.53
CA TRP A 22 -2.53 3.46 15.21
C TRP A 22 -3.92 2.99 14.84
N LEU A 23 -4.54 2.12 15.64
CA LEU A 23 -5.85 1.56 15.30
C LEU A 23 -6.89 2.65 15.02
N SER A 24 -6.98 3.65 15.88
CA SER A 24 -7.97 4.71 15.70
C SER A 24 -7.77 5.50 14.43
N TRP A 25 -6.53 5.89 14.15
CA TRP A 25 -6.23 6.64 12.93
C TRP A 25 -6.52 5.82 11.69
N SER A 26 -6.02 4.59 11.66
CA SER A 26 -6.17 3.71 10.49
C SER A 26 -7.63 3.34 10.25
N ALA A 27 -8.39 3.04 11.30
CA ALA A 27 -9.82 2.72 11.18
C ALA A 27 -10.62 3.90 10.62
N GLU A 28 -10.37 5.10 11.13
CA GLU A 28 -11.07 6.30 10.67
C GLU A 28 -10.69 6.61 9.21
N ALA A 29 -9.41 6.51 8.86
CA ALA A 29 -8.95 6.77 7.50
C ALA A 29 -9.56 5.79 6.49
N VAL A 30 -9.62 4.51 6.83
CA VAL A 30 -10.23 3.49 5.97
C VAL A 30 -11.72 3.74 5.81
N GLU A 31 -12.41 4.04 6.90
CA GLU A 31 -13.84 4.31 6.87
C GLU A 31 -14.17 5.53 6.00
N ASN A 32 -13.42 6.61 6.17
CA ASN A 32 -13.61 7.82 5.38
C ASN A 32 -13.33 7.57 3.88
N ALA A 33 -12.30 6.80 3.57
CA ALA A 33 -11.97 6.47 2.19
C ALA A 33 -13.05 5.56 1.57
N ALA A 34 -13.54 4.58 2.32
CA ALA A 34 -14.54 3.64 1.84
C ALA A 34 -15.88 4.31 1.53
N ASP A 35 -16.20 5.42 2.19
CA ASP A 35 -17.43 6.16 1.94
C ASP A 35 -17.45 6.81 0.54
N ARG A 36 -16.28 7.05 -0.04
CA ARG A 36 -16.15 7.80 -1.30
C ARG A 36 -15.55 7.00 -2.43
N PHE A 37 -14.73 6.01 -2.11
CA PHE A 37 -13.90 5.34 -3.10
C PHE A 37 -13.95 3.84 -2.93
N ARG A 38 -13.70 3.14 -4.02
CA ARG A 38 -13.38 1.73 -4.01
C ARG A 38 -12.00 1.59 -3.35
N LEU A 39 -11.84 0.62 -2.44
CA LEU A 39 -10.55 0.32 -1.82
C LEU A 39 -9.90 -0.86 -2.53
N VAL A 40 -8.61 -0.76 -2.82
CA VAL A 40 -7.88 -1.80 -3.55
C VAL A 40 -6.60 -2.19 -2.83
N ILE A 41 -6.20 -3.45 -3.01
CA ILE A 41 -4.88 -3.95 -2.63
C ILE A 41 -4.29 -4.71 -3.82
N ASN A 42 -2.98 -4.95 -3.76
CA ASN A 42 -2.28 -5.71 -4.78
C ASN A 42 -1.51 -6.89 -4.16
N PRO A 43 -0.89 -7.77 -4.98
CA PRO A 43 -0.19 -8.94 -4.45
C PRO A 43 0.96 -8.61 -3.49
N VAL A 44 1.63 -7.47 -3.63
CA VAL A 44 2.74 -7.09 -2.74
C VAL A 44 2.19 -6.71 -1.36
N ILE A 45 1.10 -5.95 -1.32
CA ILE A 45 0.41 -5.63 -0.06
C ILE A 45 -0.05 -6.91 0.62
N TYR A 46 -0.65 -7.82 -0.15
CA TYR A 46 -1.08 -9.12 0.35
C TYR A 46 0.10 -9.91 0.93
N ALA A 47 1.24 -9.93 0.23
CA ALA A 47 2.43 -10.63 0.69
C ALA A 47 2.94 -10.07 2.02
N GLU A 48 2.94 -8.75 2.18
CA GLU A 48 3.38 -8.13 3.42
C GLU A 48 2.47 -8.47 4.61
N VAL A 49 1.17 -8.46 4.38
CA VAL A 49 0.19 -8.85 5.42
C VAL A 49 0.34 -10.34 5.75
N SER A 50 0.66 -11.17 4.75
CA SER A 50 0.80 -12.61 4.90
C SER A 50 1.87 -13.02 5.93
N ILE A 51 2.87 -12.17 6.14
CA ILE A 51 3.96 -12.48 7.08
C ILE A 51 3.43 -12.79 8.48
N ARG A 52 2.30 -12.22 8.87
CA ARG A 52 1.69 -12.41 10.19
C ARG A 52 0.91 -13.72 10.35
N TYR A 53 0.69 -14.46 9.26
CA TYR A 53 -0.20 -15.64 9.29
C TYR A 53 0.55 -16.88 8.85
N SER A 54 0.32 -18.00 9.56
CA SER A 54 0.91 -19.29 9.21
C SER A 54 0.15 -20.00 8.10
N ARG A 55 -1.14 -19.70 7.98
CA ARG A 55 -2.04 -20.37 7.03
C ARG A 55 -2.81 -19.35 6.23
N ILE A 56 -2.95 -19.65 4.94
CA ILE A 56 -3.70 -18.76 4.04
C ILE A 56 -5.16 -18.63 4.46
N GLU A 57 -5.75 -19.70 4.99
CA GLU A 57 -7.14 -19.66 5.44
C GLU A 57 -7.36 -18.65 6.56
N ASP A 58 -6.39 -18.54 7.47
CA ASP A 58 -6.48 -17.58 8.58
C ASP A 58 -6.35 -16.15 8.08
N LEU A 59 -5.46 -15.90 7.13
CA LEU A 59 -5.34 -14.60 6.49
C LEU A 59 -6.64 -14.24 5.77
N GLU A 60 -7.17 -15.17 4.97
CA GLU A 60 -8.39 -14.91 4.20
C GLU A 60 -9.58 -14.64 5.12
N ALA A 61 -9.66 -15.29 6.27
CA ALA A 61 -10.71 -15.05 7.24
C ALA A 61 -10.57 -13.67 7.91
N ALA A 62 -9.35 -13.21 8.11
CA ALA A 62 -9.09 -11.93 8.78
C ALA A 62 -9.20 -10.73 7.82
N LEU A 63 -8.90 -10.93 6.55
CA LEU A 63 -8.89 -9.85 5.56
C LEU A 63 -10.31 -9.49 5.15
N PRO A 64 -10.74 -8.22 5.25
CA PRO A 64 -12.11 -7.83 4.94
C PRO A 64 -12.38 -7.83 3.42
N LYS A 65 -12.74 -8.97 2.87
CA LYS A 65 -12.92 -9.18 1.43
C LYS A 65 -14.02 -8.32 0.81
N ALA A 66 -15.08 -8.07 1.55
CA ALA A 66 -16.21 -7.29 1.04
C ALA A 66 -15.85 -5.82 0.84
N MET A 67 -14.76 -5.37 1.47
CA MET A 67 -14.33 -3.98 1.44
C MET A 67 -13.17 -3.75 0.46
N LEU A 68 -12.37 -4.78 0.17
CA LEU A 68 -11.14 -4.64 -0.58
C LEU A 68 -11.18 -5.40 -1.90
N ASP A 69 -11.00 -4.66 -2.99
CA ASP A 69 -10.80 -5.27 -4.31
C ASP A 69 -9.33 -5.65 -4.47
N ARG A 70 -9.08 -6.73 -5.17
CA ARG A 70 -7.72 -7.22 -5.44
C ARG A 70 -7.35 -6.99 -6.88
N GLU A 71 -6.23 -6.34 -7.13
CA GLU A 71 -5.75 -6.05 -8.47
C GLU A 71 -4.34 -6.56 -8.67
N ALA A 72 -4.09 -7.13 -9.86
CA ALA A 72 -2.74 -7.46 -10.28
C ALA A 72 -1.94 -6.18 -10.52
N ILE A 73 -0.63 -6.25 -10.33
CA ILE A 73 0.25 -5.11 -10.60
C ILE A 73 0.47 -5.00 -12.10
N PRO A 74 0.15 -3.86 -12.73
CA PRO A 74 0.44 -3.69 -14.15
C PRO A 74 1.95 -3.72 -14.43
N TYR A 75 2.34 -4.24 -15.61
CA TYR A 75 3.76 -4.28 -15.97
C TYR A 75 4.37 -2.87 -16.00
N GLU A 76 3.61 -1.86 -16.44
CA GLU A 76 4.07 -0.46 -16.42
C GLU A 76 4.48 -0.02 -15.02
N ALA A 77 3.74 -0.45 -14.01
CA ALA A 77 4.07 -0.15 -12.62
C ALA A 77 5.35 -0.87 -12.18
N THR A 78 5.57 -2.11 -12.61
CA THR A 78 6.81 -2.82 -12.29
C THR A 78 8.02 -2.18 -12.95
N PHE A 79 7.87 -1.66 -14.17
CA PHE A 79 8.92 -0.89 -14.83
C PHE A 79 9.27 0.36 -14.01
N LEU A 80 8.27 1.12 -13.59
CA LEU A 80 8.47 2.30 -12.76
C LEU A 80 9.14 1.95 -11.43
N ALA A 81 8.74 0.84 -10.80
CA ALA A 81 9.37 0.36 -9.56
C ALA A 81 10.86 0.09 -9.78
N GLY A 82 11.22 -0.49 -10.92
CA GLY A 82 12.62 -0.71 -11.29
C GLY A 82 13.40 0.59 -11.42
N LYS A 83 12.78 1.63 -12.00
CA LYS A 83 13.42 2.95 -12.10
C LYS A 83 13.58 3.60 -10.73
N CYS A 84 12.62 3.45 -9.84
CA CYS A 84 12.74 3.92 -8.46
C CYS A 84 13.89 3.22 -7.74
N PHE A 85 14.08 1.92 -7.99
CA PHE A 85 15.20 1.18 -7.42
C PHE A 85 16.54 1.73 -7.89
N LEU A 86 16.69 2.07 -9.17
CA LEU A 86 17.90 2.71 -9.69
C LEU A 86 18.21 4.00 -8.93
N VAL A 87 17.22 4.86 -8.76
CA VAL A 87 17.38 6.11 -8.02
C VAL A 87 17.78 5.82 -6.56
N TYR A 88 17.12 4.83 -5.95
CA TYR A 88 17.43 4.41 -4.58
C TYR A 88 18.91 4.01 -4.46
N ARG A 89 19.42 3.21 -5.40
CA ARG A 89 20.82 2.78 -5.40
C ARG A 89 21.77 3.97 -5.61
N GLN A 90 21.42 4.88 -6.49
CA GLN A 90 22.20 6.10 -6.73
C GLN A 90 22.28 6.99 -5.50
N ARG A 91 21.26 6.95 -4.63
CA ARG A 91 21.22 7.68 -3.38
C ARG A 91 21.91 6.93 -2.23
N GLY A 92 22.59 5.83 -2.52
CA GLY A 92 23.33 5.07 -1.51
C GLY A 92 22.57 3.91 -0.88
N GLY A 93 21.43 3.52 -1.45
CA GLY A 93 20.66 2.39 -0.96
C GLY A 93 21.41 1.07 -1.08
N THR A 94 21.26 0.18 -0.11
CA THR A 94 22.04 -1.05 0.01
C THR A 94 21.30 -2.32 -0.38
N LYS A 95 19.97 -2.28 -0.52
CA LYS A 95 19.20 -3.46 -0.94
C LYS A 95 19.54 -3.82 -2.37
N ARG A 96 19.36 -5.11 -2.73
CA ARG A 96 19.75 -5.64 -4.04
C ARG A 96 18.61 -5.79 -5.02
N SER A 97 17.38 -5.61 -4.56
CA SER A 97 16.19 -5.71 -5.40
C SER A 97 15.19 -4.62 -5.05
N PRO A 98 14.26 -4.30 -5.94
CA PRO A 98 13.25 -3.27 -5.68
C PRO A 98 12.50 -3.54 -4.38
N LEU A 99 12.26 -2.49 -3.61
CA LEU A 99 11.56 -2.56 -2.33
C LEU A 99 10.06 -2.71 -2.55
N PRO A 100 9.34 -3.36 -1.61
CA PRO A 100 7.88 -3.48 -1.70
C PRO A 100 7.18 -2.13 -1.92
N ASP A 101 7.63 -1.08 -1.23
CA ASP A 101 7.04 0.26 -1.37
C ASP A 101 7.12 0.79 -2.79
N PHE A 102 8.15 0.41 -3.56
CA PHE A 102 8.27 0.85 -4.94
C PHE A 102 7.16 0.24 -5.82
N PHE A 103 6.81 -1.03 -5.59
CA PHE A 103 5.71 -1.67 -6.32
C PHE A 103 4.36 -1.09 -5.92
N ILE A 104 4.17 -0.81 -4.64
CA ILE A 104 2.91 -0.24 -4.14
C ILE A 104 2.73 1.18 -4.66
N GLY A 105 3.74 2.03 -4.51
CA GLY A 105 3.68 3.41 -4.97
C GLY A 105 3.56 3.53 -6.47
N ALA A 106 4.31 2.71 -7.22
CA ALA A 106 4.25 2.70 -8.68
C ALA A 106 2.88 2.25 -9.18
N HIS A 107 2.30 1.23 -8.56
CA HIS A 107 0.96 0.77 -8.95
C HIS A 107 -0.07 1.88 -8.75
N ALA A 108 -0.07 2.50 -7.58
CA ALA A 108 -1.01 3.59 -7.31
C ALA A 108 -0.81 4.75 -8.29
N ALA A 109 0.45 5.12 -8.57
CA ALA A 109 0.76 6.21 -9.49
C ALA A 109 0.30 5.93 -10.92
N VAL A 110 0.59 4.74 -11.43
CA VAL A 110 0.22 4.35 -12.81
C VAL A 110 -1.29 4.23 -12.96
N ALA A 111 -1.97 3.69 -11.97
CA ALA A 111 -3.42 3.51 -12.02
C ALA A 111 -4.21 4.80 -11.72
N GLY A 112 -3.53 5.85 -11.26
CA GLY A 112 -4.20 7.10 -10.89
C GLY A 112 -4.96 6.99 -9.57
N TYR A 113 -4.52 6.11 -8.67
CA TYR A 113 -5.12 5.95 -7.35
C TYR A 113 -4.44 6.84 -6.33
N ARG A 114 -5.18 7.19 -5.27
CA ARG A 114 -4.57 7.70 -4.05
C ARG A 114 -4.02 6.53 -3.26
N LEU A 115 -3.03 6.79 -2.42
CA LEU A 115 -2.47 5.77 -1.53
C LEU A 115 -2.74 6.16 -0.08
N LEU A 116 -3.39 5.25 0.65
CA LEU A 116 -3.62 5.39 2.07
C LEU A 116 -2.50 4.63 2.80
N THR A 117 -1.68 5.37 3.52
CA THR A 117 -0.53 4.84 4.24
C THR A 117 -0.28 5.63 5.51
N ARG A 118 0.23 4.99 6.55
CA ARG A 118 0.66 5.76 7.71
C ARG A 118 2.16 6.09 7.70
N ASP A 119 2.90 5.56 6.73
CA ASP A 119 4.34 5.82 6.59
C ASP A 119 4.61 6.43 5.22
N ALA A 120 4.50 7.74 5.14
CA ALA A 120 4.48 8.47 3.87
C ALA A 120 5.86 8.86 3.35
N ALA A 121 6.92 8.81 4.17
CA ALA A 121 8.21 9.42 3.83
C ALA A 121 8.80 8.91 2.52
N ARG A 122 8.84 7.57 2.33
CA ARG A 122 9.41 6.99 1.11
C ARG A 122 8.57 7.32 -0.11
N TYR A 123 7.25 7.28 0.05
CA TYR A 123 6.36 7.60 -1.08
C TYR A 123 6.50 9.06 -1.51
N ARG A 124 6.63 9.98 -0.59
CA ARG A 124 6.87 11.39 -0.92
C ARG A 124 8.19 11.59 -1.65
N SER A 125 9.22 10.83 -1.26
CA SER A 125 10.55 10.93 -1.84
C SER A 125 10.61 10.39 -3.26
N TYR A 126 9.96 9.26 -3.55
CA TYR A 126 10.09 8.58 -4.84
C TYR A 126 8.88 8.78 -5.76
N PHE A 127 7.76 9.23 -5.23
CA PHE A 127 6.53 9.47 -6.01
C PHE A 127 5.95 10.83 -5.62
N PRO A 128 6.65 11.94 -5.92
CA PRO A 128 6.26 13.26 -5.42
C PRO A 128 4.89 13.74 -5.92
N ARG A 129 4.38 13.16 -7.02
CA ARG A 129 3.06 13.53 -7.55
C ARG A 129 1.93 12.62 -7.06
N LEU A 130 2.28 11.55 -6.34
CA LEU A 130 1.29 10.62 -5.83
C LEU A 130 0.47 11.29 -4.72
N SER A 131 -0.85 11.21 -4.83
CA SER A 131 -1.74 11.73 -3.80
C SER A 131 -1.82 10.75 -2.64
N LEU A 132 -1.45 11.20 -1.45
CA LEU A 132 -1.39 10.36 -0.25
C LEU A 132 -2.49 10.75 0.73
N ILE A 133 -3.01 9.74 1.43
CA ILE A 133 -3.80 9.92 2.65
C ILE A 133 -2.91 9.37 3.76
N ALA A 134 -2.41 10.26 4.59
CA ALA A 134 -1.42 9.90 5.60
C ALA A 134 -1.57 10.80 6.82
N PRO A 135 -1.10 10.36 8.01
CA PRO A 135 -1.12 11.22 9.20
C PRO A 135 -0.17 12.38 9.03
N ASP A 136 -0.45 13.46 9.74
CA ASP A 136 0.38 14.67 9.73
C ASP A 136 1.73 14.48 10.42
#